data_5a3dda344fa92de74d072f2d62df84e4
#
_entry.id   5a3dda344fa92de74d072f2d62df84e4
#
_cell.length_a   1.000
_cell.length_b   1.000
_cell.length_c   1.000
_cell.angle_alpha   90.00
_cell.angle_beta   90.00
_cell.angle_gamma   90.00
#
_symmetry.space_group_name_H-M   'P 1'
#
loop_
_entity.id
_entity.type
_entity.pdbx_description
1 polymer ?
#
loop_
_entity_poly.entity_id
_entity_poly.type
_entity_poly.pdbx_seq_one_letter_code
_entity_poly.pdbx_strand_id
1 'polypeptide(L)'
;DWKDVGGVEGRKYSPFSCLVYMAALKKMELMAEVCGDSTAADEYAGAYDRAFRRVNMDVKDGGLWNGEYYCQIWRDGSVNDRLLQDQTIGILFGVVPDDRAAKIFGALNERSLTPYGIAETFPYYDESFGYPPATYHNGAVWPWVSFMDCWARVRMGRRAEAVELVKRVGRADLVDSGDWSPNEHINSLTGENLGFHIQGWNAGLFGLVYFGLVNTGVID
;
A
#
# COMPACT_ATOMS: atom_id res chain seq x y z
N ASP A 1 8.04 0.05 9.21
CA ASP A 1 6.71 0.51 8.79
C ASP A 1 6.75 2.03 8.60
N TRP A 2 6.04 2.54 7.62
CA TRP A 2 5.97 3.98 7.34
C TRP A 2 5.01 4.73 8.29
N LYS A 3 4.12 4.01 8.95
CA LYS A 3 3.18 4.57 9.92
C LYS A 3 3.86 4.78 11.27
N ASP A 4 3.87 6.00 11.74
CA ASP A 4 4.57 6.43 12.97
C ASP A 4 3.67 6.57 14.21
N VAL A 5 2.41 6.20 14.11
CA VAL A 5 1.41 6.29 15.18
C VAL A 5 0.64 4.98 15.36
N GLY A 6 -0.21 4.92 16.37
CA GLY A 6 -1.13 3.81 16.59
C GLY A 6 -0.43 2.54 17.04
N GLY A 7 0.46 2.67 18.02
CA GLY A 7 1.09 1.51 18.62
C GLY A 7 2.17 0.87 17.73
N VAL A 8 2.93 1.68 16.98
CA VAL A 8 4.12 1.20 16.22
C VAL A 8 4.97 0.28 17.09
N GLU A 9 5.19 0.65 18.35
CA GLU A 9 5.93 -0.16 19.32
C GLU A 9 5.28 -1.52 19.61
N GLY A 10 3.97 -1.62 19.46
CA GLY A 10 3.21 -2.85 19.64
C GLY A 10 3.22 -3.79 18.43
N ARG A 11 3.67 -3.35 17.24
CA ARG A 11 3.66 -4.18 16.03
C ARG A 11 4.80 -5.19 16.06
N LYS A 12 4.46 -6.43 15.77
CA LYS A 12 5.43 -7.52 15.56
C LYS A 12 5.70 -7.72 14.09
N TYR A 13 4.63 -7.80 13.29
CA TYR A 13 4.71 -7.92 11.83
C TYR A 13 3.69 -6.98 11.19
N SER A 14 4.15 -6.15 10.27
CA SER A 14 3.33 -5.32 9.41
C SER A 14 3.34 -5.90 7.99
N PRO A 15 2.19 -6.03 7.32
CA PRO A 15 2.13 -6.47 5.94
C PRO A 15 3.04 -5.63 5.03
N PHE A 16 2.97 -4.30 5.12
CA PHE A 16 3.81 -3.38 4.37
C PHE A 16 5.31 -3.72 4.51
N SER A 17 5.82 -3.77 5.73
CA SER A 17 7.24 -4.03 5.97
C SER A 17 7.67 -5.41 5.51
N CYS A 18 6.83 -6.44 5.69
CA CYS A 18 7.13 -7.79 5.24
C CYS A 18 7.17 -7.89 3.71
N LEU A 19 6.23 -7.25 3.02
CA LEU A 19 6.17 -7.26 1.56
C LEU A 19 7.29 -6.45 0.92
N VAL A 20 7.64 -5.29 1.49
CA VAL A 20 8.80 -4.50 1.05
C VAL A 20 10.11 -5.25 1.29
N TYR A 21 10.25 -5.94 2.43
CA TYR A 21 11.41 -6.80 2.69
C TYR A 21 11.56 -7.90 1.64
N MET A 22 10.47 -8.58 1.30
CA MET A 22 10.47 -9.61 0.25
C MET A 22 10.85 -9.01 -1.11
N ALA A 23 10.34 -7.82 -1.45
CA ALA A 23 10.70 -7.12 -2.69
C ALA A 23 12.18 -6.75 -2.70
N ALA A 24 12.73 -6.28 -1.58
CA ALA A 24 14.16 -5.97 -1.45
C ALA A 24 15.02 -7.22 -1.65
N LEU A 25 14.67 -8.37 -1.06
CA LEU A 25 15.40 -9.62 -1.24
C LEU A 25 15.46 -10.04 -2.71
N LYS A 26 14.35 -9.93 -3.46
CA LYS A 26 14.35 -10.22 -4.90
C LYS A 26 15.24 -9.28 -5.71
N LYS A 27 15.35 -8.02 -5.30
CA LYS A 27 16.26 -7.07 -5.95
C LYS A 27 17.73 -7.32 -5.58
N MET A 28 18.00 -7.70 -4.33
CA MET A 28 19.35 -8.06 -3.89
C MET A 28 19.85 -9.35 -4.56
N GLU A 29 18.98 -10.36 -4.71
CA GLU A 29 19.27 -11.57 -5.49
C GLU A 29 19.71 -11.20 -6.92
N LEU A 30 18.90 -10.42 -7.64
CA LEU A 30 19.22 -9.96 -8.99
C LEU A 30 20.53 -9.15 -9.06
N MET A 31 20.76 -8.26 -8.09
CA MET A 31 22.01 -7.49 -8.03
C MET A 31 23.22 -8.38 -7.82
N ALA A 32 23.14 -9.38 -6.94
CA ALA A 32 24.21 -10.36 -6.70
C ALA A 32 24.52 -11.18 -7.96
N GLU A 33 23.47 -11.63 -8.68
CA GLU A 33 23.61 -12.32 -9.97
C GLU A 33 24.36 -11.44 -10.99
N VAL A 34 23.97 -10.17 -11.15
CA VAL A 34 24.62 -9.22 -12.07
C VAL A 34 26.09 -8.99 -11.69
N CYS A 35 26.40 -8.99 -10.39
CA CYS A 35 27.76 -8.85 -9.88
C CYS A 35 28.59 -10.17 -9.96
N GLY A 36 27.97 -11.29 -10.32
CA GLY A 36 28.62 -12.61 -10.36
C GLY A 36 28.83 -13.26 -8.99
N ASP A 37 28.14 -12.76 -7.95
CA ASP A 37 28.20 -13.33 -6.60
C ASP A 37 27.07 -14.35 -6.38
N SER A 38 27.30 -15.57 -6.83
CA SER A 38 26.32 -16.65 -6.72
C SER A 38 26.01 -17.03 -5.26
N THR A 39 27.00 -16.90 -4.36
CA THR A 39 26.76 -17.19 -2.93
C THR A 39 25.78 -16.24 -2.31
N ALA A 40 25.95 -14.94 -2.52
CA ALA A 40 25.00 -13.93 -2.06
C ALA A 40 23.62 -14.08 -2.74
N ALA A 41 23.58 -14.41 -4.03
CA ALA A 41 22.32 -14.66 -4.74
C ALA A 41 21.53 -15.81 -4.09
N ASP A 42 22.18 -16.94 -3.81
CA ASP A 42 21.57 -18.09 -3.13
C ASP A 42 21.07 -17.74 -1.70
N GLU A 43 21.84 -16.93 -0.96
CA GLU A 43 21.46 -16.47 0.38
C GLU A 43 20.20 -15.61 0.33
N TYR A 44 20.10 -14.64 -0.61
CA TYR A 44 18.93 -13.79 -0.79
C TYR A 44 17.71 -14.58 -1.27
N ALA A 45 17.88 -15.50 -2.22
CA ALA A 45 16.83 -16.39 -2.69
C ALA A 45 16.28 -17.24 -1.53
N GLY A 46 17.15 -17.86 -0.74
CA GLY A 46 16.74 -18.65 0.43
C GLY A 46 16.04 -17.82 1.51
N ALA A 47 16.47 -16.57 1.73
CA ALA A 47 15.80 -15.66 2.65
C ALA A 47 14.41 -15.27 2.13
N TYR A 48 14.27 -14.98 0.83
CA TYR A 48 13.00 -14.71 0.18
C TYR A 48 12.02 -15.88 0.35
N ASP A 49 12.45 -17.09 0.06
CA ASP A 49 11.60 -18.28 0.16
C ASP A 49 11.08 -18.52 1.57
N ARG A 50 11.91 -18.29 2.59
CA ARG A 50 11.47 -18.37 4.00
C ARG A 50 10.43 -17.30 4.32
N ALA A 51 10.69 -16.06 3.92
CA ALA A 51 9.78 -14.93 4.11
C ALA A 51 8.45 -15.16 3.38
N PHE A 52 8.52 -15.57 2.10
CA PHE A 52 7.35 -15.83 1.26
C PHE A 52 6.44 -16.89 1.89
N ARG A 53 7.01 -18.04 2.28
CA ARG A 53 6.23 -19.09 2.96
C ARG A 53 5.57 -18.56 4.23
N ARG A 54 6.32 -17.84 5.08
CA ARG A 54 5.81 -17.35 6.36
C ARG A 54 4.71 -16.31 6.19
N VAL A 55 4.91 -15.31 5.34
CA VAL A 55 3.93 -14.24 5.07
C VAL A 55 2.64 -14.81 4.49
N ASN A 56 2.77 -15.81 3.61
CA ASN A 56 1.64 -16.41 2.90
C ASN A 56 0.93 -17.55 3.68
N MET A 57 1.40 -17.93 4.85
CA MET A 57 0.63 -18.86 5.73
C MET A 57 -0.62 -18.18 6.26
N ASP A 58 -1.62 -18.95 6.59
CA ASP A 58 -2.81 -18.44 7.28
C ASP A 58 -2.44 -17.85 8.65
N VAL A 59 -3.18 -16.84 9.06
CA VAL A 59 -3.01 -16.19 10.38
C VAL A 59 -3.07 -17.23 11.51
N LYS A 60 -4.00 -18.17 11.46
CA LYS A 60 -4.13 -19.25 12.46
C LYS A 60 -2.88 -20.14 12.57
N ASP A 61 -2.10 -20.24 11.50
CA ASP A 61 -0.86 -21.03 11.42
C ASP A 61 0.38 -20.15 11.62
N GLY A 62 0.16 -18.90 12.04
CA GLY A 62 1.20 -17.92 12.36
C GLY A 62 1.74 -17.12 11.18
N GLY A 63 1.07 -17.13 10.03
CA GLY A 63 1.32 -16.25 8.90
C GLY A 63 0.55 -14.94 9.01
N LEU A 64 0.37 -14.24 7.87
CA LEU A 64 -0.36 -12.97 7.82
C LEU A 64 -1.67 -13.03 7.03
N TRP A 65 -1.96 -14.11 6.31
CA TRP A 65 -3.09 -14.23 5.40
C TRP A 65 -4.36 -14.66 6.14
N ASN A 66 -5.44 -13.86 6.06
CA ASN A 66 -6.73 -14.21 6.69
C ASN A 66 -7.75 -14.88 5.73
N GLY A 67 -7.33 -15.17 4.49
CA GLY A 67 -8.20 -15.71 3.43
C GLY A 67 -8.58 -14.69 2.37
N GLU A 68 -8.41 -13.38 2.67
CA GLU A 68 -8.79 -12.29 1.79
C GLU A 68 -7.71 -11.21 1.64
N TYR A 69 -7.00 -10.88 2.71
CA TYR A 69 -5.90 -9.90 2.74
C TYR A 69 -4.89 -10.23 3.85
N TYR A 70 -3.77 -9.52 3.89
CA TYR A 70 -2.75 -9.70 4.93
C TYR A 70 -3.06 -8.85 6.15
N CYS A 71 -3.02 -9.47 7.33
CA CYS A 71 -3.26 -8.86 8.62
C CYS A 71 -1.96 -8.44 9.29
N GLN A 72 -2.04 -7.40 10.12
CA GLN A 72 -0.97 -7.01 11.01
C GLN A 72 -1.01 -7.86 12.29
N ILE A 73 0.16 -8.23 12.82
CA ILE A 73 0.28 -8.97 14.07
C ILE A 73 0.94 -8.09 15.13
N TRP A 74 0.32 -7.98 16.30
CA TRP A 74 0.86 -7.28 17.44
C TRP A 74 1.90 -8.15 18.20
N ARG A 75 2.69 -7.51 19.08
CA ARG A 75 3.73 -8.23 19.87
C ARG A 75 3.17 -9.28 20.80
N ASP A 76 1.98 -9.07 21.32
CA ASP A 76 1.25 -10.03 22.15
C ASP A 76 0.68 -11.22 21.36
N GLY A 77 0.83 -11.21 20.04
CA GLY A 77 0.33 -12.23 19.13
C GLY A 77 -1.10 -11.99 18.65
N SER A 78 -1.77 -10.97 19.14
CA SER A 78 -3.11 -10.62 18.66
C SER A 78 -3.08 -10.13 17.20
N VAL A 79 -4.18 -10.34 16.50
CA VAL A 79 -4.34 -10.03 15.08
C VAL A 79 -5.10 -8.70 14.95
N ASN A 80 -4.53 -7.77 14.22
CA ASN A 80 -5.25 -6.63 13.71
C ASN A 80 -5.73 -6.96 12.29
N ASP A 81 -7.01 -7.25 12.17
CA ASP A 81 -7.67 -7.68 10.93
C ASP A 81 -8.20 -6.51 10.08
N ARG A 82 -7.74 -5.30 10.34
CA ARG A 82 -8.08 -4.14 9.50
C ARG A 82 -7.46 -4.29 8.13
N LEU A 83 -8.26 -3.95 7.12
CA LEU A 83 -7.82 -3.89 5.74
C LEU A 83 -6.93 -2.65 5.56
N LEU A 84 -5.71 -2.87 5.10
CA LEU A 84 -4.70 -1.83 4.90
C LEU A 84 -4.41 -1.67 3.41
N GLN A 85 -4.49 -0.44 2.87
CA GLN A 85 -4.20 -0.18 1.45
C GLN A 85 -2.74 -0.43 1.10
N ASP A 86 -1.82 -0.13 2.00
CA ASP A 86 -0.38 -0.16 1.76
C ASP A 86 0.18 -1.56 1.40
N GLN A 87 -0.59 -2.63 1.63
CA GLN A 87 -0.21 -3.98 1.17
C GLN A 87 -0.18 -4.12 -0.37
N THR A 88 -0.80 -3.18 -1.11
CA THR A 88 -0.74 -3.14 -2.58
C THR A 88 0.67 -2.94 -3.11
N ILE A 89 1.59 -2.44 -2.30
CA ILE A 89 3.01 -2.33 -2.64
C ILE A 89 3.63 -3.71 -2.95
N GLY A 90 3.20 -4.75 -2.24
CA GLY A 90 3.66 -6.11 -2.53
C GLY A 90 3.15 -6.63 -3.88
N ILE A 91 1.95 -6.19 -4.30
CA ILE A 91 1.41 -6.48 -5.63
C ILE A 91 2.24 -5.75 -6.69
N LEU A 92 2.53 -4.46 -6.46
CA LEU A 92 3.37 -3.66 -7.34
C LEU A 92 4.72 -4.30 -7.60
N PHE A 93 5.37 -4.81 -6.57
CA PHE A 93 6.69 -5.45 -6.69
C PHE A 93 6.64 -6.94 -7.05
N GLY A 94 5.46 -7.52 -7.24
CA GLY A 94 5.29 -8.90 -7.70
C GLY A 94 5.65 -9.96 -6.68
N VAL A 95 5.50 -9.66 -5.39
CA VAL A 95 5.75 -10.59 -4.28
C VAL A 95 4.48 -11.11 -3.63
N VAL A 96 3.31 -10.69 -4.11
CA VAL A 96 2.00 -11.20 -3.73
C VAL A 96 1.49 -12.11 -4.85
N PRO A 97 0.98 -13.33 -4.57
CA PRO A 97 0.34 -14.19 -5.55
C PRO A 97 -0.85 -13.50 -6.25
N ASP A 98 -1.03 -13.74 -7.55
CA ASP A 98 -2.04 -13.04 -8.37
C ASP A 98 -3.48 -13.27 -7.88
N ASP A 99 -3.79 -14.49 -7.42
CA ASP A 99 -5.10 -14.80 -6.84
C ASP A 99 -5.38 -14.02 -5.54
N ARG A 100 -4.35 -13.80 -4.74
CA ARG A 100 -4.43 -12.96 -3.54
C ARG A 100 -4.52 -11.48 -3.89
N ALA A 101 -3.76 -11.03 -4.87
CA ALA A 101 -3.85 -9.65 -5.37
C ALA A 101 -5.27 -9.31 -5.81
N ALA A 102 -5.94 -10.23 -6.52
CA ALA A 102 -7.32 -10.06 -6.95
C ALA A 102 -8.29 -9.90 -5.77
N LYS A 103 -8.10 -10.69 -4.69
CA LYS A 103 -8.92 -10.60 -3.47
C LYS A 103 -8.67 -9.28 -2.73
N ILE A 104 -7.42 -8.89 -2.56
CA ILE A 104 -7.05 -7.61 -1.90
C ILE A 104 -7.71 -6.43 -2.62
N PHE A 105 -7.61 -6.35 -3.95
CA PHE A 105 -8.29 -5.28 -4.70
C PHE A 105 -9.81 -5.34 -4.59
N GLY A 106 -10.39 -6.54 -4.56
CA GLY A 106 -11.83 -6.72 -4.31
C GLY A 106 -12.24 -6.12 -2.98
N ALA A 107 -11.55 -6.50 -1.90
CA ALA A 107 -11.79 -6.01 -0.56
C ALA A 107 -11.62 -4.48 -0.44
N LEU A 108 -10.56 -3.92 -1.04
CA LEU A 108 -10.31 -2.47 -1.04
C LEU A 108 -11.42 -1.71 -1.77
N ASN A 109 -11.84 -2.20 -2.94
CA ASN A 109 -12.92 -1.58 -3.72
C ASN A 109 -14.27 -1.62 -3.00
N GLU A 110 -14.57 -2.72 -2.31
CA GLU A 110 -15.84 -2.92 -1.63
C GLU A 110 -15.95 -2.10 -0.33
N ARG A 111 -14.85 -2.04 0.44
CA ARG A 111 -14.91 -1.57 1.84
C ARG A 111 -14.16 -0.27 2.11
N SER A 112 -13.10 0.03 1.36
CA SER A 112 -12.23 1.17 1.65
C SER A 112 -12.31 2.29 0.60
N LEU A 113 -12.98 2.05 -0.55
CA LEU A 113 -13.10 3.06 -1.60
C LEU A 113 -14.07 4.16 -1.19
N THR A 114 -13.60 5.40 -1.27
CA THR A 114 -14.36 6.61 -0.95
C THR A 114 -14.45 7.53 -2.18
N PRO A 115 -15.23 8.61 -2.13
CA PRO A 115 -15.23 9.60 -3.21
C PRO A 115 -13.86 10.23 -3.50
N TYR A 116 -12.95 10.21 -2.54
CA TYR A 116 -11.65 10.91 -2.59
C TYR A 116 -10.45 9.99 -2.84
N GLY A 117 -10.63 8.68 -2.72
CA GLY A 117 -9.59 7.67 -2.87
C GLY A 117 -9.90 6.44 -2.03
N ILE A 118 -8.87 5.69 -1.67
CA ILE A 118 -9.01 4.52 -0.80
C ILE A 118 -8.56 4.91 0.61
N ALA A 119 -9.45 4.70 1.59
CA ALA A 119 -9.09 4.84 2.99
C ALA A 119 -7.95 3.85 3.33
N GLU A 120 -6.85 4.39 3.84
CA GLU A 120 -5.62 3.62 4.09
C GLU A 120 -5.82 2.47 5.08
N THR A 121 -6.74 2.64 6.03
CA THR A 121 -7.12 1.66 7.05
C THR A 121 -8.64 1.57 7.16
N PHE A 122 -9.20 0.36 7.16
CA PHE A 122 -10.64 0.13 7.34
C PHE A 122 -10.92 -1.21 8.05
N PRO A 123 -11.89 -1.27 9.00
CA PRO A 123 -12.61 -0.14 9.59
C PRO A 123 -11.69 0.80 10.37
N TYR A 124 -12.14 2.02 10.60
CA TYR A 124 -11.40 2.99 11.41
C TYR A 124 -11.19 2.48 12.83
N TYR A 125 -10.12 2.93 13.48
CA TYR A 125 -9.92 2.73 14.90
C TYR A 125 -10.88 3.64 15.69
N ASP A 126 -11.13 3.28 16.93
CA ASP A 126 -11.87 4.11 17.87
C ASP A 126 -11.02 5.30 18.37
N GLU A 127 -11.62 6.14 19.22
CA GLU A 127 -10.99 7.36 19.72
C GLU A 127 -9.68 7.12 20.50
N SER A 128 -9.48 5.92 21.04
CA SER A 128 -8.26 5.57 21.79
C SER A 128 -7.01 5.52 20.92
N PHE A 129 -7.18 5.49 19.60
CA PHE A 129 -6.08 5.51 18.63
C PHE A 129 -5.31 6.85 18.61
N GLY A 130 -5.91 7.94 19.12
CA GLY A 130 -5.30 9.26 19.21
C GLY A 130 -5.49 10.15 17.97
N TYR A 131 -6.13 9.64 16.92
CA TYR A 131 -6.54 10.39 15.72
C TYR A 131 -7.99 10.10 15.39
N PRO A 132 -8.79 11.13 15.04
CA PRO A 132 -10.17 10.93 14.62
C PRO A 132 -10.28 9.99 13.44
N PRO A 133 -11.42 9.25 13.28
CA PRO A 133 -11.70 8.47 12.09
C PRO A 133 -11.52 9.27 10.80
N ALA A 134 -11.06 8.62 9.75
CA ALA A 134 -10.80 9.20 8.42
C ALA A 134 -9.67 10.24 8.35
N THR A 135 -8.87 10.38 9.41
CA THR A 135 -7.72 11.29 9.44
C THR A 135 -6.43 10.54 9.69
N TYR A 136 -5.32 11.09 9.22
CA TYR A 136 -3.97 10.55 9.38
C TYR A 136 -3.93 9.03 9.16
N HIS A 137 -3.27 8.26 10.06
CA HIS A 137 -3.23 6.79 9.97
C HIS A 137 -4.49 6.08 10.49
N ASN A 138 -5.54 6.82 10.80
CA ASN A 138 -6.86 6.29 11.10
C ASN A 138 -7.79 6.36 9.87
N GLY A 139 -7.26 5.95 8.72
CA GLY A 139 -8.03 5.79 7.50
C GLY A 139 -8.15 7.03 6.61
N ALA A 140 -7.22 8.00 6.69
CA ALA A 140 -7.11 9.02 5.66
C ALA A 140 -6.78 8.41 4.29
N VAL A 141 -7.05 9.12 3.22
CA VAL A 141 -6.48 8.83 1.91
C VAL A 141 -5.08 9.41 1.86
N TRP A 142 -4.09 8.55 1.62
CA TRP A 142 -2.69 8.94 1.42
C TRP A 142 -2.38 8.92 -0.07
N PRO A 143 -2.19 10.09 -0.71
CA PRO A 143 -2.02 10.14 -2.16
C PRO A 143 -0.88 9.27 -2.67
N TRP A 144 0.28 9.27 -2.00
CA TRP A 144 1.43 8.46 -2.41
C TRP A 144 1.14 6.94 -2.40
N VAL A 145 0.42 6.45 -1.40
CA VAL A 145 0.00 5.04 -1.32
C VAL A 145 -0.96 4.72 -2.47
N SER A 146 -1.92 5.62 -2.72
CA SER A 146 -2.91 5.47 -3.78
C SER A 146 -2.27 5.51 -5.17
N PHE A 147 -1.24 6.32 -5.41
CA PHE A 147 -0.51 6.33 -6.68
C PHE A 147 0.30 5.05 -6.89
N MET A 148 0.89 4.48 -5.84
CA MET A 148 1.52 3.16 -5.93
C MET A 148 0.49 2.04 -6.15
N ASP A 149 -0.70 2.13 -5.56
CA ASP A 149 -1.83 1.23 -5.82
C ASP A 149 -2.25 1.30 -7.31
N CYS A 150 -2.30 2.50 -7.92
CA CYS A 150 -2.57 2.62 -9.35
C CYS A 150 -1.61 1.77 -10.20
N TRP A 151 -0.31 1.80 -9.91
CA TRP A 151 0.68 0.96 -10.59
C TRP A 151 0.48 -0.53 -10.32
N ALA A 152 0.13 -0.91 -9.10
CA ALA A 152 -0.20 -2.29 -8.76
C ALA A 152 -1.41 -2.78 -9.58
N ARG A 153 -2.44 -1.94 -9.77
CA ARG A 153 -3.60 -2.23 -10.64
C ARG A 153 -3.20 -2.38 -12.10
N VAL A 154 -2.36 -1.48 -12.61
CA VAL A 154 -1.84 -1.59 -14.00
C VAL A 154 -1.11 -2.91 -14.20
N ARG A 155 -0.23 -3.30 -13.27
CA ARG A 155 0.47 -4.58 -13.29
C ARG A 155 -0.48 -5.78 -13.40
N MET A 156 -1.62 -5.72 -12.71
CA MET A 156 -2.65 -6.77 -12.72
C MET A 156 -3.67 -6.64 -13.87
N GLY A 157 -3.43 -5.78 -14.85
CA GLY A 157 -4.32 -5.55 -15.98
C GLY A 157 -5.60 -4.76 -15.67
N ARG A 158 -5.74 -4.22 -14.44
CA ARG A 158 -6.92 -3.47 -13.98
C ARG A 158 -6.81 -1.97 -14.33
N ARG A 159 -6.53 -1.68 -15.60
CA ARG A 159 -6.20 -0.33 -16.08
C ARG A 159 -7.30 0.69 -15.85
N ALA A 160 -8.56 0.33 -16.09
CA ALA A 160 -9.70 1.22 -15.87
C ALA A 160 -9.80 1.67 -14.40
N GLU A 161 -9.59 0.75 -13.47
CA GLU A 161 -9.60 1.06 -12.03
C GLU A 161 -8.42 1.97 -11.63
N ALA A 162 -7.24 1.76 -12.23
CA ALA A 162 -6.09 2.64 -12.01
C ALA A 162 -6.36 4.07 -12.48
N VAL A 163 -6.96 4.24 -13.65
CA VAL A 163 -7.35 5.55 -14.20
C VAL A 163 -8.36 6.25 -13.30
N GLU A 164 -9.38 5.55 -12.87
CA GLU A 164 -10.39 6.12 -11.96
C GLU A 164 -9.79 6.51 -10.60
N LEU A 165 -8.87 5.70 -10.07
CA LEU A 165 -8.21 6.00 -8.80
C LEU A 165 -7.28 7.23 -8.91
N VAL A 166 -6.43 7.30 -9.96
CA VAL A 166 -5.53 8.46 -10.14
C VAL A 166 -6.29 9.75 -10.37
N LYS A 167 -7.40 9.72 -11.12
CA LYS A 167 -8.27 10.89 -11.34
C LYS A 167 -8.90 11.35 -10.03
N ARG A 168 -9.44 10.42 -9.25
CA ARG A 168 -10.12 10.68 -7.99
C ARG A 168 -9.17 11.31 -6.96
N VAL A 169 -8.03 10.66 -6.73
CA VAL A 169 -7.04 11.15 -5.77
C VAL A 169 -6.37 12.43 -6.25
N GLY A 170 -5.97 12.49 -7.52
CA GLY A 170 -5.36 13.69 -8.08
C GLY A 170 -6.29 14.91 -8.05
N ARG A 171 -7.60 14.71 -8.27
CA ARG A 171 -8.57 15.79 -8.12
C ARG A 171 -8.66 16.26 -6.67
N ALA A 172 -8.84 15.35 -5.72
CA ALA A 172 -8.97 15.69 -4.31
C ALA A 172 -7.69 16.34 -3.75
N ASP A 173 -6.52 15.84 -4.13
CA ASP A 173 -5.23 16.33 -3.64
C ASP A 173 -4.80 17.68 -4.26
N LEU A 174 -5.02 17.86 -5.57
CA LEU A 174 -4.46 18.97 -6.32
C LEU A 174 -5.48 20.03 -6.73
N VAL A 175 -6.69 19.62 -7.13
CA VAL A 175 -7.69 20.56 -7.70
C VAL A 175 -8.57 21.12 -6.59
N ASP A 176 -9.11 20.25 -5.76
CA ASP A 176 -10.06 20.64 -4.70
C ASP A 176 -9.36 21.38 -3.55
N SER A 177 -8.02 21.33 -3.45
CA SER A 177 -7.22 22.19 -2.56
C SER A 177 -7.33 23.67 -2.93
N GLY A 178 -7.65 23.98 -4.19
CA GLY A 178 -7.81 25.33 -4.69
C GLY A 178 -6.51 26.04 -5.15
N ASP A 179 -5.35 25.48 -4.84
CA ASP A 179 -4.03 26.07 -5.15
C ASP A 179 -3.08 25.14 -5.91
N TRP A 180 -3.56 23.95 -6.31
CA TRP A 180 -2.76 22.92 -6.98
C TRP A 180 -1.56 22.40 -6.16
N SER A 181 -1.60 22.61 -4.86
CA SER A 181 -0.57 22.18 -3.94
C SER A 181 -0.86 20.75 -3.44
N PRO A 182 0.06 19.80 -3.63
CA PRO A 182 -0.14 18.46 -3.09
C PRO A 182 -0.06 18.46 -1.57
N ASN A 183 -1.03 17.83 -0.93
CA ASN A 183 -1.15 17.75 0.52
C ASN A 183 -0.69 16.39 1.03
N GLU A 184 -0.40 16.30 2.31
CA GLU A 184 0.11 15.07 2.90
C GLU A 184 -0.91 13.95 2.85
N HIS A 185 -2.15 14.24 3.29
CA HIS A 185 -3.26 13.30 3.26
C HIS A 185 -4.60 14.03 3.16
N ILE A 186 -5.65 13.27 2.87
CA ILE A 186 -7.00 13.77 2.64
C ILE A 186 -7.94 13.05 3.62
N ASN A 187 -8.82 13.79 4.28
CA ASN A 187 -9.88 13.18 5.06
C ASN A 187 -10.76 12.29 4.16
N SER A 188 -10.82 11.01 4.43
CA SER A 188 -11.50 10.05 3.55
C SER A 188 -13.03 10.17 3.54
N LEU A 189 -13.62 10.89 4.50
CA LEU A 189 -15.06 11.14 4.58
C LEU A 189 -15.46 12.50 4.01
N THR A 190 -14.66 13.55 4.25
CA THR A 190 -15.02 14.94 3.88
C THR A 190 -14.30 15.44 2.64
N GLY A 191 -13.16 14.86 2.27
CA GLY A 191 -12.30 15.34 1.21
C GLY A 191 -11.41 16.52 1.61
N GLU A 192 -11.42 16.91 2.87
CA GLU A 192 -10.58 17.98 3.38
C GLU A 192 -9.10 17.60 3.27
N ASN A 193 -8.29 18.48 2.69
CA ASN A 193 -6.85 18.34 2.63
C ASN A 193 -6.22 18.63 3.99
N LEU A 194 -5.39 17.72 4.48
CA LEU A 194 -4.83 17.72 5.81
C LEU A 194 -3.31 17.50 5.78
N GLY A 195 -2.68 17.78 6.90
CA GLY A 195 -1.23 17.61 7.07
C GLY A 195 -0.43 18.75 6.45
N PHE A 196 0.77 18.46 5.99
CA PHE A 196 1.67 19.46 5.40
C PHE A 196 1.38 19.66 3.91
N HIS A 197 1.47 20.92 3.46
CA HIS A 197 1.38 21.31 2.07
C HIS A 197 2.70 21.05 1.30
N ILE A 198 2.60 21.04 -0.03
CA ILE A 198 3.76 20.93 -0.95
C ILE A 198 4.52 19.62 -0.71
N GLN A 199 3.81 18.51 -0.66
CA GLN A 199 4.40 17.19 -0.47
C GLN A 199 5.04 16.69 -1.79
N GLY A 200 6.37 16.80 -1.88
CA GLY A 200 7.12 16.44 -3.08
C GLY A 200 6.93 15.00 -3.53
N TRP A 201 6.77 14.05 -2.61
CA TRP A 201 6.51 12.65 -2.98
C TRP A 201 5.13 12.44 -3.63
N ASN A 202 4.09 13.18 -3.19
CA ASN A 202 2.78 13.10 -3.82
C ASN A 202 2.83 13.67 -5.24
N ALA A 203 3.44 14.86 -5.43
CA ALA A 203 3.63 15.45 -6.74
C ALA A 203 4.44 14.54 -7.68
N GLY A 204 5.56 13.99 -7.19
CA GLY A 204 6.43 13.12 -7.97
C GLY A 204 5.75 11.82 -8.38
N LEU A 205 5.04 11.17 -7.46
CA LEU A 205 4.32 9.93 -7.75
C LEU A 205 3.10 10.14 -8.63
N PHE A 206 2.36 11.26 -8.45
CA PHE A 206 1.29 11.64 -9.38
C PHE A 206 1.83 11.77 -10.80
N GLY A 207 2.90 12.55 -10.99
CA GLY A 207 3.53 12.73 -12.30
C GLY A 207 3.99 11.41 -12.90
N LEU A 208 4.66 10.56 -12.11
CA LEU A 208 5.11 9.24 -12.55
C LEU A 208 3.95 8.37 -13.04
N VAL A 209 2.86 8.28 -12.27
CA VAL A 209 1.69 7.47 -12.62
C VAL A 209 0.97 8.05 -13.82
N TYR A 210 0.71 9.37 -13.84
CA TYR A 210 0.01 10.03 -14.93
C TYR A 210 0.74 9.84 -16.27
N PHE A 211 2.03 10.20 -16.33
CA PHE A 211 2.82 10.05 -17.55
C PHE A 211 3.01 8.57 -17.94
N GLY A 212 3.10 7.67 -16.97
CA GLY A 212 3.15 6.24 -17.24
C GLY A 212 1.86 5.72 -17.88
N LEU A 213 0.69 6.17 -17.40
CA LEU A 213 -0.60 5.80 -17.96
C LEU A 213 -0.79 6.39 -19.38
N VAL A 214 -0.38 7.65 -19.61
CA VAL A 214 -0.40 8.29 -20.95
C VAL A 214 0.53 7.54 -21.90
N ASN A 215 1.80 7.31 -21.52
CA ASN A 215 2.77 6.66 -22.38
C ASN A 215 2.42 5.19 -22.72
N THR A 216 1.63 4.54 -21.90
CA THR A 216 1.14 3.17 -22.15
C THR A 216 -0.20 3.14 -22.92
N GLY A 217 -0.73 4.30 -23.32
CA GLY A 217 -2.02 4.41 -24.02
C GLY A 217 -3.22 4.02 -23.14
N VAL A 218 -3.11 4.18 -21.83
CA VAL A 218 -4.19 3.90 -20.87
C VAL A 218 -5.11 5.11 -20.72
N ILE A 219 -4.56 6.30 -20.86
CA ILE A 219 -5.27 7.59 -20.96
C ILE A 219 -4.72 8.39 -22.14
N ASP A 220 -5.60 9.17 -22.79
CA ASP A 220 -5.29 10.06 -23.90
C ASP A 220 -4.75 11.43 -23.38
#